data_0ecf9b2662d91099e7381d4aa07507a2
#
_entry.id   0ecf9b2662d91099e7381d4aa07507a2
#
_cell.length_a   1.000
_cell.length_b   1.000
_cell.length_c   1.000
_cell.angle_alpha   90.00
_cell.angle_beta   90.00
_cell.angle_gamma   90.00
#
_symmetry.space_group_name_H-M   'P 1'
#
loop_
_entity.id
_entity.type
_entity.pdbx_description
1 polymer ?
#
loop_
_entity_poly.entity_id
_entity_poly.type
_entity_poly.pdbx_seq_one_letter_code
_entity_poly.pdbx_strand_id
1 'polypeptide(L)'
;QCFNFDFSAVGMFNFIVIVFSFLFVDLFDTLGTLIGVSTKANMLDENGRLPKIKPALLSDAIATSAGAVLGTSTTTTFVESAAGVAVGGRTGLTAMVTAVLFLLATLFSPLFTSIPAFATAPALIFVGFLMFEAVADLKFTDDNLIEVIPAYLCIIAMPLFYSISEGICMGVISYVVIQALTGN
;
A
#
# COMPACT_ATOMS: atom_id res chain seq x y z
N GLN A 1 20.59 -14.27 7.32
CA GLN A 1 20.17 -15.60 6.82
C GLN A 1 19.82 -15.54 5.32
N CYS A 2 20.72 -14.95 4.51
CA CYS A 2 20.54 -14.91 3.06
C CYS A 2 20.55 -16.35 2.49
N PHE A 3 19.66 -16.61 1.53
CA PHE A 3 19.56 -17.90 0.80
C PHE A 3 19.15 -19.15 1.62
N ASN A 4 18.63 -19.00 2.82
CA ASN A 4 18.19 -20.15 3.62
C ASN A 4 16.69 -20.40 3.41
N PHE A 5 16.34 -21.07 2.31
CA PHE A 5 14.95 -21.43 1.98
C PHE A 5 14.67 -22.85 2.42
N ASP A 6 13.81 -23.04 3.42
CA ASP A 6 13.34 -24.34 3.87
C ASP A 6 11.83 -24.47 3.60
N PHE A 7 11.49 -25.33 2.64
CA PHE A 7 10.10 -25.61 2.26
C PHE A 7 9.60 -26.95 2.81
N SER A 8 10.40 -27.65 3.59
CA SER A 8 10.10 -29.04 4.02
C SER A 8 8.90 -29.14 4.96
N ALA A 9 8.57 -28.06 5.68
CA ALA A 9 7.49 -28.03 6.65
C ALA A 9 6.11 -27.62 6.07
N VAL A 10 6.05 -27.24 4.79
CA VAL A 10 4.82 -26.68 4.20
C VAL A 10 4.26 -27.62 3.14
N GLY A 11 3.07 -28.18 3.39
CA GLY A 11 2.36 -28.97 2.38
C GLY A 11 2.02 -28.14 1.13
N MET A 12 2.03 -28.74 -0.04
CA MET A 12 1.82 -28.08 -1.34
C MET A 12 0.55 -27.21 -1.38
N PHE A 13 -0.55 -27.69 -0.82
CA PHE A 13 -1.82 -26.96 -0.76
C PHE A 13 -1.70 -25.70 0.11
N ASN A 14 -1.14 -25.83 1.30
CA ASN A 14 -0.93 -24.70 2.21
C ASN A 14 0.05 -23.68 1.60
N PHE A 15 1.07 -24.15 0.90
CA PHE A 15 2.01 -23.28 0.20
C PHE A 15 1.31 -22.40 -0.85
N ILE A 16 0.44 -22.98 -1.70
CA ILE A 16 -0.33 -22.24 -2.71
C ILE A 16 -1.24 -21.21 -2.05
N VAL A 17 -1.96 -21.59 -0.98
CA VAL A 17 -2.86 -20.67 -0.27
C VAL A 17 -2.09 -19.52 0.36
N ILE A 18 -0.95 -19.78 0.98
CA ILE A 18 -0.10 -18.76 1.59
C ILE A 18 0.44 -17.81 0.52
N VAL A 19 1.01 -18.33 -0.57
CA VAL A 19 1.54 -17.51 -1.67
C VAL A 19 0.44 -16.63 -2.28
N PHE A 20 -0.74 -17.19 -2.52
CA PHE A 20 -1.87 -16.42 -3.05
C PHE A 20 -2.32 -15.32 -2.10
N SER A 21 -2.40 -15.62 -0.79
CA SER A 21 -2.80 -14.63 0.22
C SER A 21 -1.80 -13.48 0.30
N PHE A 22 -0.50 -13.78 0.35
CA PHE A 22 0.55 -12.75 0.37
C PHE A 22 0.56 -11.93 -0.91
N LEU A 23 0.44 -12.58 -2.07
CA LEU A 23 0.36 -11.88 -3.36
C LEU A 23 -0.83 -10.92 -3.42
N PHE A 24 -1.99 -11.37 -2.93
CA PHE A 24 -3.20 -10.55 -2.92
C PHE A 24 -3.03 -9.31 -2.03
N VAL A 25 -2.52 -9.50 -0.81
CA VAL A 25 -2.27 -8.40 0.14
C VAL A 25 -1.26 -7.41 -0.43
N ASP A 26 -0.11 -7.89 -0.88
CA ASP A 26 0.98 -7.07 -1.42
C ASP A 26 0.53 -6.26 -2.63
N LEU A 27 -0.23 -6.88 -3.54
CA LEU A 27 -0.75 -6.22 -4.74
C LEU A 27 -1.75 -5.11 -4.40
N PHE A 28 -2.68 -5.34 -3.49
CA PHE A 28 -3.68 -4.32 -3.12
C PHE A 28 -3.07 -3.20 -2.28
N ASP A 29 -2.13 -3.50 -1.41
CA ASP A 29 -1.39 -2.51 -0.64
C ASP A 29 -0.59 -1.59 -1.57
N THR A 30 0.19 -2.16 -2.48
CA THR A 30 0.96 -1.42 -3.49
C THR A 30 0.07 -0.60 -4.41
N LEU A 31 -1.04 -1.17 -4.92
CA LEU A 31 -1.97 -0.44 -5.78
C LEU A 31 -2.63 0.74 -5.05
N GLY A 32 -3.10 0.53 -3.83
CA GLY A 32 -3.71 1.58 -3.02
C GLY A 32 -2.74 2.73 -2.77
N THR A 33 -1.51 2.43 -2.39
CA THR A 33 -0.47 3.41 -2.13
C THR A 33 -0.05 4.15 -3.40
N LEU A 34 0.17 3.44 -4.52
CA LEU A 34 0.53 4.05 -5.80
C LEU A 34 -0.56 5.01 -6.30
N ILE A 35 -1.82 4.61 -6.23
CA ILE A 35 -2.94 5.47 -6.63
C ILE A 35 -3.01 6.69 -5.72
N GLY A 36 -2.97 6.50 -4.40
CA GLY A 36 -3.04 7.60 -3.43
C GLY A 36 -1.93 8.64 -3.61
N VAL A 37 -0.67 8.19 -3.73
CA VAL A 37 0.48 9.08 -3.94
C VAL A 37 0.43 9.73 -5.32
N SER A 38 -0.02 9.00 -6.36
CA SER A 38 -0.12 9.52 -7.73
C SER A 38 -1.23 10.55 -7.86
N THR A 39 -2.34 10.40 -7.13
CA THR A 39 -3.40 11.41 -7.02
C THR A 39 -2.82 12.71 -6.45
N LYS A 40 -2.08 12.63 -5.36
CA LYS A 40 -1.41 13.79 -4.75
C LYS A 40 -0.36 14.44 -5.66
N ALA A 41 0.29 13.63 -6.52
CA ALA A 41 1.25 14.10 -7.51
C ALA A 41 0.60 14.73 -8.78
N ASN A 42 -0.71 14.62 -8.95
CA ASN A 42 -1.44 14.94 -10.19
C ASN A 42 -0.87 14.17 -11.40
N MET A 43 -0.60 12.86 -11.22
CA MET A 43 -0.04 11.98 -12.24
C MET A 43 -1.10 11.06 -12.88
N LEU A 44 -2.34 11.12 -12.41
CA LEU A 44 -3.46 10.38 -12.99
C LEU A 44 -3.93 11.05 -14.29
N ASP A 45 -4.39 10.25 -15.23
CA ASP A 45 -5.03 10.75 -16.47
C ASP A 45 -6.49 11.19 -16.19
N GLU A 46 -7.17 11.71 -17.21
CA GLU A 46 -8.57 12.16 -17.13
C GLU A 46 -9.56 11.06 -16.72
N ASN A 47 -9.16 9.80 -16.85
CA ASN A 47 -9.95 8.63 -16.47
C ASN A 47 -9.57 8.08 -15.07
N GLY A 48 -8.76 8.78 -14.30
CA GLY A 48 -8.28 8.35 -12.98
C GLY A 48 -7.29 7.19 -13.02
N ARG A 49 -6.66 6.92 -14.18
CA ARG A 49 -5.70 5.82 -14.34
C ARG A 49 -4.27 6.33 -14.26
N LEU A 50 -3.40 5.52 -13.67
CA LEU A 50 -1.96 5.79 -13.66
C LEU A 50 -1.31 5.31 -14.97
N PRO A 51 -0.83 6.20 -15.86
CA PRO A 51 -0.35 5.83 -17.20
C PRO A 51 0.83 4.85 -17.18
N LYS A 52 1.65 4.87 -16.12
CA LYS A 52 2.85 4.04 -15.96
C LYS A 52 2.73 3.00 -14.84
N ILE A 53 1.54 2.45 -14.62
CA ILE A 53 1.31 1.48 -13.54
C ILE A 53 2.12 0.19 -13.74
N LYS A 54 2.27 -0.31 -14.97
CA LYS A 54 3.02 -1.54 -15.27
C LYS A 54 4.50 -1.47 -14.86
N PRO A 55 5.29 -0.46 -15.28
CA PRO A 55 6.67 -0.34 -14.82
C PRO A 55 6.77 -0.05 -13.31
N ALA A 56 5.80 0.60 -12.69
CA ALA A 56 5.78 0.81 -11.24
C ALA A 56 5.62 -0.52 -10.48
N LEU A 57 4.63 -1.33 -10.86
CA LEU A 57 4.44 -2.67 -10.27
C LEU A 57 5.60 -3.62 -10.55
N LEU A 58 6.22 -3.53 -11.73
CA LEU A 58 7.41 -4.32 -12.04
C LEU A 58 8.59 -3.94 -11.15
N SER A 59 8.79 -2.64 -10.90
CA SER A 59 9.84 -2.15 -10.00
C SER A 59 9.63 -2.66 -8.57
N ASP A 60 8.40 -2.64 -8.08
CA ASP A 60 7.99 -3.15 -6.78
C ASP A 60 8.26 -4.66 -6.66
N ALA A 61 7.83 -5.44 -7.66
CA ALA A 61 8.06 -6.88 -7.70
C ALA A 61 9.55 -7.26 -7.72
N ILE A 62 10.39 -6.50 -8.45
CA ILE A 62 11.85 -6.71 -8.47
C ILE A 62 12.44 -6.38 -7.10
N ALA A 63 12.01 -5.29 -6.47
CA ALA A 63 12.47 -4.88 -5.14
C ALA A 63 12.09 -5.91 -4.06
N THR A 64 10.85 -6.40 -4.08
CA THR A 64 10.36 -7.46 -3.18
C THR A 64 11.14 -8.76 -3.38
N SER A 65 11.40 -9.15 -4.64
CA SER A 65 12.21 -10.34 -4.94
C SER A 65 13.65 -10.21 -4.42
N ALA A 66 14.27 -9.04 -4.61
CA ALA A 66 15.60 -8.76 -4.08
C ALA A 66 15.60 -8.76 -2.54
N GLY A 67 14.58 -8.20 -1.90
CA GLY A 67 14.38 -8.24 -0.46
C GLY A 67 14.28 -9.67 0.07
N ALA A 68 13.51 -10.53 -0.60
CA ALA A 68 13.38 -11.94 -0.23
C ALA A 68 14.72 -12.70 -0.28
N VAL A 69 15.55 -12.44 -1.29
CA VAL A 69 16.90 -13.01 -1.41
C VAL A 69 17.81 -12.54 -0.26
N LEU A 70 17.70 -11.28 0.13
CA LEU A 70 18.44 -10.70 1.25
C LEU A 70 17.91 -11.13 2.63
N GLY A 71 16.72 -11.77 2.68
CA GLY A 71 16.09 -12.21 3.92
C GLY A 71 15.38 -11.09 4.69
N THR A 72 14.95 -10.03 3.98
CA THR A 72 14.11 -8.95 4.52
C THR A 72 12.62 -9.24 4.26
N SER A 73 11.74 -8.48 4.89
CA SER A 73 10.32 -8.49 4.55
C SER A 73 10.07 -7.92 3.15
N THR A 74 8.82 -8.05 2.66
CA THR A 74 8.41 -7.48 1.38
C THR A 74 8.75 -5.98 1.31
N THR A 75 9.14 -5.53 0.12
CA THR A 75 9.41 -4.12 -0.16
C THR A 75 8.20 -3.55 -0.87
N THR A 76 7.52 -2.60 -0.25
CA THR A 76 6.32 -1.98 -0.81
C THR A 76 6.47 -0.46 -0.88
N THR A 77 5.60 0.19 -1.62
CA THR A 77 5.51 1.65 -1.65
C THR A 77 4.90 2.18 -0.36
N PHE A 78 5.45 3.29 0.16
CA PHE A 78 5.00 3.91 1.42
C PHE A 78 4.14 5.14 1.18
N VAL A 79 3.03 5.25 1.91
CA VAL A 79 2.13 6.41 1.89
C VAL A 79 2.82 7.69 2.35
N GLU A 80 3.87 7.59 3.18
CA GLU A 80 4.71 8.69 3.65
C GLU A 80 5.40 9.43 2.49
N SER A 81 5.54 8.80 1.33
CA SER A 81 6.01 9.43 0.10
C SER A 81 5.13 10.61 -0.32
N ALA A 82 3.84 10.63 0.08
CA ALA A 82 2.94 11.75 -0.16
C ALA A 82 3.46 13.07 0.46
N ALA A 83 4.16 13.01 1.59
CA ALA A 83 4.78 14.18 2.20
C ALA A 83 5.89 14.77 1.30
N GLY A 84 6.73 13.93 0.71
CA GLY A 84 7.75 14.34 -0.25
C GLY A 84 7.16 14.94 -1.52
N VAL A 85 6.07 14.35 -2.01
CA VAL A 85 5.33 14.85 -3.19
C VAL A 85 4.68 16.20 -2.89
N ALA A 86 4.13 16.40 -1.69
CA ALA A 86 3.49 17.65 -1.28
C ALA A 86 4.46 18.85 -1.29
N VAL A 87 5.74 18.63 -0.99
CA VAL A 87 6.81 19.66 -1.08
C VAL A 87 7.46 19.76 -2.46
N GLY A 88 6.95 19.05 -3.47
CA GLY A 88 7.37 19.18 -4.87
C GLY A 88 8.30 18.07 -5.38
N GLY A 89 8.56 17.02 -4.62
CA GLY A 89 9.35 15.86 -5.05
C GLY A 89 8.57 14.97 -6.01
N ARG A 90 8.79 15.13 -7.32
CA ARG A 90 8.04 14.44 -8.39
C ARG A 90 8.92 13.71 -9.41
N THR A 91 10.20 13.60 -9.13
CA THR A 91 11.17 13.02 -10.08
C THR A 91 11.85 11.77 -9.49
N GLY A 92 12.37 10.91 -10.36
CA GLY A 92 13.15 9.75 -9.93
C GLY A 92 14.40 10.13 -9.12
N LEU A 93 14.91 11.36 -9.27
CA LEU A 93 16.03 11.86 -8.48
C LEU A 93 15.67 11.91 -6.99
N THR A 94 14.44 12.33 -6.64
CA THR A 94 13.95 12.34 -5.27
C THR A 94 14.00 10.93 -4.67
N ALA A 95 13.53 9.93 -5.41
CA ALA A 95 13.56 8.53 -4.98
C ALA A 95 15.01 8.02 -4.79
N MET A 96 15.92 8.36 -5.71
CA MET A 96 17.33 7.99 -5.57
C MET A 96 17.99 8.61 -4.33
N VAL A 97 17.75 9.88 -4.07
CA VAL A 97 18.27 10.55 -2.86
C VAL A 97 17.72 9.88 -1.60
N THR A 98 16.42 9.58 -1.58
CA THR A 98 15.79 8.86 -0.46
C THR A 98 16.43 7.49 -0.25
N ALA A 99 16.67 6.72 -1.33
CA ALA A 99 17.33 5.42 -1.25
C ALA A 99 18.76 5.53 -0.66
N VAL A 100 19.55 6.52 -1.08
CA VAL A 100 20.88 6.76 -0.53
C VAL A 100 20.79 7.13 0.95
N LEU A 101 19.85 7.97 1.35
CA LEU A 101 19.64 8.33 2.75
C LEU A 101 19.25 7.12 3.60
N PHE A 102 18.41 6.22 3.09
CA PHE A 102 18.10 4.96 3.78
C PHE A 102 19.32 4.06 3.94
N LEU A 103 20.17 3.94 2.91
CA LEU A 103 21.42 3.19 3.02
C LEU A 103 22.35 3.79 4.09
N LEU A 104 22.46 5.10 4.15
CA LEU A 104 23.21 5.77 5.20
C LEU A 104 22.58 5.57 6.58
N ALA A 105 21.25 5.60 6.67
CA ALA A 105 20.52 5.36 7.91
C ALA A 105 20.75 3.95 8.48
N THR A 106 21.01 2.93 7.63
CA THR A 106 21.34 1.59 8.12
C THR A 106 22.63 1.56 8.93
N LEU A 107 23.60 2.44 8.64
CA LEU A 107 24.83 2.57 9.43
C LEU A 107 24.56 3.15 10.82
N PHE A 108 23.50 3.96 10.94
CA PHE A 108 23.06 4.59 12.20
C PHE A 108 21.83 3.90 12.78
N SER A 109 21.59 2.63 12.44
CA SER A 109 20.42 1.85 12.87
C SER A 109 20.12 1.95 14.38
N PRO A 110 21.11 1.86 15.31
CA PRO A 110 20.82 2.00 16.74
C PRO A 110 20.21 3.35 17.13
N LEU A 111 20.55 4.42 16.40
CA LEU A 111 20.01 5.76 16.63
C LEU A 111 18.53 5.82 16.20
N PHE A 112 18.22 5.28 15.01
CA PHE A 112 16.85 5.31 14.50
C PHE A 112 15.92 4.36 15.25
N THR A 113 16.39 3.20 15.68
CA THR A 113 15.60 2.26 16.49
C THR A 113 15.32 2.75 17.91
N SER A 114 16.07 3.74 18.40
CA SER A 114 15.80 4.37 19.70
C SER A 114 14.65 5.38 19.68
N ILE A 115 14.15 5.76 18.48
CA ILE A 115 13.02 6.69 18.35
C ILE A 115 11.74 5.98 18.79
N PRO A 116 11.06 6.45 19.84
CA PRO A 116 9.86 5.80 20.33
C PRO A 116 8.66 6.06 19.40
N ALA A 117 7.72 5.11 19.36
CA ALA A 117 6.54 5.17 18.48
C ALA A 117 5.68 6.44 18.68
N PHE A 118 5.62 6.98 19.90
CA PHE A 118 4.86 8.22 20.14
C PHE A 118 5.47 9.45 19.45
N ALA A 119 6.78 9.43 19.14
CA ALA A 119 7.43 10.53 18.42
C ALA A 119 7.12 10.50 16.91
N THR A 120 6.83 9.32 16.35
CA THR A 120 6.48 9.15 14.93
C THR A 120 4.97 9.32 14.65
N ALA A 121 4.11 9.13 15.67
CA ALA A 121 2.66 9.22 15.53
C ALA A 121 2.17 10.56 14.92
N PRO A 122 2.67 11.75 15.31
CA PRO A 122 2.23 13.00 14.71
C PRO A 122 2.55 13.08 13.20
N ALA A 123 3.69 12.53 12.77
CA ALA A 123 4.06 12.48 11.36
C ALA A 123 3.09 11.61 10.55
N LEU A 124 2.70 10.44 11.09
CA LEU A 124 1.72 9.56 10.47
C LEU A 124 0.33 10.20 10.38
N ILE A 125 -0.10 10.92 11.42
CA ILE A 125 -1.36 11.68 11.41
C ILE A 125 -1.32 12.75 10.31
N PHE A 126 -0.21 13.46 10.17
CA PHE A 126 -0.04 14.47 9.14
C PHE A 126 -0.09 13.86 7.72
N VAL A 127 0.59 12.72 7.51
CA VAL A 127 0.50 11.99 6.23
C VAL A 127 -0.92 11.54 5.94
N GLY A 128 -1.63 10.99 6.94
CA GLY A 128 -3.05 10.63 6.82
C GLY A 128 -3.92 11.81 6.40
N PHE A 129 -3.66 12.99 6.96
CA PHE A 129 -4.35 14.23 6.57
C PHE A 129 -4.08 14.59 5.10
N LEU A 130 -2.82 14.47 4.63
CA LEU A 130 -2.49 14.73 3.22
C LEU A 130 -3.18 13.77 2.25
N MET A 131 -3.48 12.54 2.70
CA MET A 131 -4.15 11.52 1.91
C MET A 131 -5.70 11.60 1.98
N PHE A 132 -6.22 12.41 2.89
CA PHE A 132 -7.68 12.51 3.10
C PHE A 132 -8.43 13.05 1.87
N GLU A 133 -7.75 13.78 1.00
CA GLU A 133 -8.33 14.27 -0.27
C GLU A 133 -8.86 13.11 -1.12
N ALA A 134 -8.18 11.95 -1.14
CA ALA A 134 -8.62 10.78 -1.89
C ALA A 134 -9.95 10.21 -1.37
N VAL A 135 -10.23 10.36 -0.07
CA VAL A 135 -11.51 9.96 0.53
C VAL A 135 -12.59 11.01 0.25
N ALA A 136 -12.22 12.28 0.21
CA ALA A 136 -13.16 13.38 -0.09
C ALA A 136 -13.69 13.33 -1.54
N ASP A 137 -12.96 12.70 -2.46
CA ASP A 137 -13.40 12.49 -3.84
C ASP A 137 -14.52 11.44 -3.96
N LEU A 138 -14.77 10.63 -2.92
CA LEU A 138 -15.91 9.73 -2.86
C LEU A 138 -17.20 10.55 -2.74
N LYS A 139 -17.99 10.55 -3.81
CA LYS A 139 -19.29 11.22 -3.83
C LYS A 139 -20.32 10.33 -3.11
N PHE A 140 -20.66 10.70 -1.88
CA PHE A 140 -21.72 10.08 -1.09
C PHE A 140 -23.10 10.54 -1.62
N THR A 141 -23.46 10.07 -2.81
CA THR A 141 -24.73 10.38 -3.47
C THR A 141 -25.53 9.09 -3.62
N ASP A 142 -26.86 9.18 -3.59
CA ASP A 142 -27.76 8.02 -3.69
C ASP A 142 -27.54 7.19 -4.97
N ASP A 143 -27.08 7.82 -6.04
CA ASP A 143 -26.78 7.16 -7.32
C ASP A 143 -25.54 6.25 -7.26
N ASN A 144 -24.65 6.42 -6.27
CA ASN A 144 -23.37 5.72 -6.16
C ASN A 144 -23.27 4.80 -4.94
N LEU A 145 -24.40 4.44 -4.32
CA LEU A 145 -24.43 3.61 -3.10
C LEU A 145 -23.73 2.27 -3.27
N ILE A 146 -23.75 1.69 -4.48
CA ILE A 146 -23.12 0.41 -4.79
C ILE A 146 -21.59 0.48 -4.59
N GLU A 147 -20.97 1.64 -4.85
CA GLU A 147 -19.53 1.84 -4.69
C GLU A 147 -19.16 2.39 -3.30
N VAL A 148 -20.01 3.26 -2.76
CA VAL A 148 -19.77 3.99 -1.51
C VAL A 148 -19.89 3.07 -0.29
N ILE A 149 -20.87 2.17 -0.24
CA ILE A 149 -21.06 1.27 0.90
C ILE A 149 -19.85 0.34 1.10
N PRO A 150 -19.32 -0.35 0.07
CA PRO A 150 -18.10 -1.14 0.20
C PRO A 150 -16.87 -0.32 0.61
N ALA A 151 -16.71 0.88 0.05
CA ALA A 151 -15.62 1.77 0.41
C ALA A 151 -15.69 2.20 1.89
N TYR A 152 -16.88 2.55 2.37
CA TYR A 152 -17.11 2.88 3.77
C TYR A 152 -16.82 1.71 4.71
N LEU A 153 -17.30 0.50 4.36
CA LEU A 153 -17.02 -0.71 5.13
C LEU A 153 -15.52 -1.02 5.17
N CYS A 154 -14.81 -0.85 4.05
CA CYS A 154 -13.37 -1.02 3.98
C CYS A 154 -12.64 -0.05 4.94
N ILE A 155 -12.99 1.23 4.91
CA ILE A 155 -12.39 2.28 5.76
C ILE A 155 -12.58 1.98 7.25
N ILE A 156 -13.76 1.52 7.65
CA ILE A 156 -14.05 1.20 9.06
C ILE A 156 -13.41 -0.13 9.49
N ALA A 157 -13.43 -1.13 8.61
CA ALA A 157 -12.92 -2.45 8.94
C ALA A 157 -11.39 -2.45 9.17
N MET A 158 -10.63 -1.65 8.43
CA MET A 158 -9.17 -1.57 8.59
C MET A 158 -8.73 -1.25 10.04
N PRO A 159 -9.19 -0.17 10.68
CA PRO A 159 -8.80 0.11 12.05
C PRO A 159 -9.44 -0.83 13.08
N LEU A 160 -10.65 -1.35 12.83
CA LEU A 160 -11.31 -2.28 13.75
C LEU A 160 -10.60 -3.63 13.85
N PHE A 161 -10.12 -4.16 12.72
CA PHE A 161 -9.40 -5.43 12.69
C PHE A 161 -7.88 -5.26 12.79
N TYR A 162 -7.36 -4.04 12.87
CA TYR A 162 -5.92 -3.75 12.83
C TYR A 162 -5.20 -4.42 11.65
N SER A 163 -5.91 -4.56 10.52
CA SER A 163 -5.44 -5.30 9.35
C SER A 163 -5.94 -4.66 8.06
N ILE A 164 -5.02 -4.28 7.20
CA ILE A 164 -5.32 -3.76 5.85
C ILE A 164 -6.01 -4.84 5.03
N SER A 165 -5.54 -6.08 5.12
CA SER A 165 -6.06 -7.22 4.39
C SER A 165 -7.53 -7.52 4.71
N GLU A 166 -7.88 -7.52 5.99
CA GLU A 166 -9.26 -7.76 6.44
C GLU A 166 -10.18 -6.63 5.96
N GLY A 167 -9.71 -5.38 6.01
CA GLY A 167 -10.45 -4.23 5.51
C GLY A 167 -10.74 -4.34 4.01
N ILE A 168 -9.73 -4.68 3.22
CA ILE A 168 -9.88 -4.87 1.76
C ILE A 168 -10.81 -6.04 1.47
N CYS A 169 -10.64 -7.18 2.15
CA CYS A 169 -11.53 -8.34 1.98
C CYS A 169 -13.00 -8.00 2.27
N MET A 170 -13.27 -7.28 3.36
CA MET A 170 -14.62 -6.83 3.70
C MET A 170 -15.19 -5.89 2.63
N GLY A 171 -14.38 -4.96 2.12
CA GLY A 171 -14.77 -4.07 1.02
C GLY A 171 -15.10 -4.84 -0.26
N VAL A 172 -14.24 -5.74 -0.69
CA VAL A 172 -14.44 -6.54 -1.92
C VAL A 172 -15.64 -7.47 -1.79
N ILE A 173 -15.78 -8.19 -0.68
CA ILE A 173 -16.92 -9.09 -0.44
C ILE A 173 -18.22 -8.30 -0.46
N SER A 174 -18.29 -7.16 0.24
CA SER A 174 -19.49 -6.33 0.27
C SER A 174 -19.83 -5.77 -1.12
N TYR A 175 -18.82 -5.37 -1.91
CA TYR A 175 -19.02 -4.92 -3.28
C TYR A 175 -19.63 -6.01 -4.15
N VAL A 176 -19.06 -7.23 -4.13
CA VAL A 176 -19.56 -8.37 -4.90
C VAL A 176 -20.98 -8.73 -4.49
N VAL A 177 -21.29 -8.76 -3.18
CA VAL A 177 -22.62 -9.06 -2.67
C VAL A 177 -23.65 -8.02 -3.12
N ILE A 178 -23.32 -6.73 -2.97
CA ILE A 178 -24.24 -5.65 -3.38
C ILE A 178 -24.48 -5.69 -4.88
N GLN A 179 -23.43 -5.89 -5.69
CA GLN A 179 -23.54 -5.95 -7.14
C GLN A 179 -24.35 -7.17 -7.58
N ALA A 180 -24.20 -8.33 -6.94
CA ALA A 180 -25.01 -9.51 -7.20
C ALA A 180 -26.50 -9.33 -6.85
N LEU A 181 -26.79 -8.55 -5.79
CA LEU A 181 -28.17 -8.27 -5.37
C LEU A 181 -28.85 -7.20 -6.23
N THR A 182 -28.09 -6.26 -6.76
CA THR A 182 -28.60 -5.18 -7.64
C THR A 182 -28.73 -5.58 -9.10
N GLY A 183 -28.19 -6.76 -9.49
CA GLY A 183 -28.35 -7.33 -10.84
C GLY A 183 -27.52 -6.64 -11.93
N ASN A 184 -26.45 -5.94 -11.55
CA ASN A 184 -25.50 -5.32 -12.48
C ASN A 184 -24.28 -6.19 -12.71
#